data_088344f78ddf85fe432877c97232dfca
#
_entry.id   088344f78ddf85fe432877c97232dfca
#
_cell.length_a   1.000
_cell.length_b   1.000
_cell.length_c   1.000
_cell.angle_alpha   90.00
_cell.angle_beta   90.00
_cell.angle_gamma   90.00
#
_symmetry.space_group_name_H-M   'P 1'
#
loop_
_entity.id
_entity.type
_entity.pdbx_description
1 polymer ?
#
loop_
_entity_poly.entity_id
_entity_poly.type
_entity_poly.pdbx_seq_one_letter_code
_entity_poly.pdbx_strand_id
1 'polypeptide(L)'
;MKVVVINGSPRPRGVVSQMLAHIAESLPAECEKEVFFVGDLTVKPCVGCMKCRSLGRCVLPRDDGHRFAEALRGADALAVGSPCNWGNMNGALKVLFDRSVYAMMGERENGMPLPLHRGKRAVVVTACNTVWPFSVLCGQTRGVFRAPVSYTHLRAHETEADLV
;
A
#
# COMPACT_ATOMS: atom_id res chain seq x y z
N MET A 1 -14.90 -1.41 12.60
CA MET A 1 -14.18 -1.51 11.29
C MET A 1 -12.77 -1.01 11.53
N LYS A 2 -11.75 -1.80 11.10
CA LYS A 2 -10.34 -1.42 11.20
C LYS A 2 -9.83 -0.95 9.84
N VAL A 3 -9.27 0.27 9.79
CA VAL A 3 -8.71 0.87 8.58
C VAL A 3 -7.22 1.07 8.77
N VAL A 4 -6.42 0.50 7.87
CA VAL A 4 -4.98 0.76 7.82
C VAL A 4 -4.74 1.88 6.82
N VAL A 5 -4.04 2.92 7.25
CA VAL A 5 -3.64 4.06 6.40
C VAL A 5 -2.12 4.04 6.28
N ILE A 6 -1.60 3.97 5.07
CA ILE A 6 -0.15 3.99 4.82
C ILE A 6 0.24 5.17 3.94
N ASN A 7 1.02 6.06 4.52
CA ASN A 7 1.58 7.21 3.84
C ASN A 7 2.99 6.89 3.32
N GLY A 8 3.07 6.66 2.01
CA GLY A 8 4.31 6.40 1.28
C GLY A 8 5.05 7.66 0.84
N SER A 9 4.53 8.85 1.12
CA SER A 9 5.21 10.10 0.78
C SER A 9 6.42 10.33 1.67
N PRO A 10 7.60 10.73 1.11
CA PRO A 10 8.72 11.16 1.92
C PRO A 10 8.52 12.55 2.53
N ARG A 11 7.46 13.27 2.15
CA ARG A 11 7.17 14.63 2.59
C ARG A 11 5.96 14.64 3.52
N PRO A 12 6.14 14.86 4.85
CA PRO A 12 5.02 14.81 5.81
C PRO A 12 3.91 15.84 5.52
N ARG A 13 4.26 16.97 4.92
CA ARG A 13 3.33 18.04 4.52
C ARG A 13 3.09 18.13 3.00
N GLY A 14 3.47 17.09 2.26
CA GLY A 14 3.21 16.99 0.82
C GLY A 14 1.74 16.69 0.52
N VAL A 15 1.34 16.90 -0.74
CA VAL A 15 -0.07 16.74 -1.18
C VAL A 15 -0.61 15.35 -0.85
N VAL A 16 0.13 14.29 -1.16
CA VAL A 16 -0.27 12.91 -0.85
C VAL A 16 -0.53 12.74 0.65
N SER A 17 0.35 13.32 1.51
CA SER A 17 0.19 13.26 2.96
C SER A 17 -1.05 14.01 3.44
N GLN A 18 -1.35 15.19 2.86
CA GLN A 18 -2.54 15.97 3.18
C GLN A 18 -3.81 15.23 2.75
N MET A 19 -3.84 14.66 1.55
CA MET A 19 -4.99 13.87 1.08
C MET A 19 -5.26 12.66 1.99
N LEU A 20 -4.22 11.94 2.40
CA LEU A 20 -4.39 10.81 3.34
C LEU A 20 -4.85 11.26 4.72
N ALA A 21 -4.38 12.40 5.20
CA ALA A 21 -4.84 12.99 6.47
C ALA A 21 -6.34 13.28 6.40
N HIS A 22 -6.81 13.95 5.35
CA HIS A 22 -8.24 14.21 5.14
C HIS A 22 -9.07 12.92 5.03
N ILE A 23 -8.56 11.89 4.34
CA ILE A 23 -9.23 10.58 4.30
C ILE A 23 -9.34 10.00 5.71
N ALA A 24 -8.24 10.01 6.48
CA ALA A 24 -8.24 9.49 7.84
C ALA A 24 -9.14 10.28 8.80
N GLU A 25 -9.24 11.59 8.64
CA GLU A 25 -10.12 12.47 9.40
C GLU A 25 -11.59 12.27 9.06
N SER A 26 -11.91 11.99 7.78
CA SER A 26 -13.28 11.76 7.32
C SER A 26 -13.85 10.38 7.69
N LEU A 27 -13.03 9.47 8.19
CA LEU A 27 -13.50 8.18 8.66
C LEU A 27 -14.36 8.35 9.94
N PRO A 28 -15.46 7.59 10.10
CA PRO A 28 -16.27 7.60 11.31
C PRO A 28 -15.45 7.41 12.58
N ALA A 29 -15.90 8.05 13.69
CA ALA A 29 -15.17 8.01 14.96
C ALA A 29 -15.04 6.59 15.54
N GLU A 30 -15.99 5.72 15.25
CA GLU A 30 -16.02 4.32 15.64
C GLU A 30 -15.08 3.41 14.82
N CYS A 31 -14.44 3.95 13.80
CA CYS A 31 -13.43 3.22 13.03
C CYS A 31 -12.08 3.21 13.78
N GLU A 32 -11.56 2.04 14.04
CA GLU A 32 -10.17 1.87 14.48
C GLU A 32 -9.24 2.24 13.31
N LYS A 33 -8.34 3.19 13.57
CA LYS A 33 -7.39 3.69 12.55
C LYS A 33 -5.98 3.35 12.96
N GLU A 34 -5.26 2.64 12.11
CA GLU A 34 -3.82 2.42 12.29
C GLU A 34 -3.06 3.11 11.16
N VAL A 35 -2.31 4.15 11.50
CA VAL A 35 -1.62 5.01 10.51
C VAL A 35 -0.13 4.70 10.53
N PHE A 36 0.42 4.44 9.34
CA PHE A 36 1.83 4.24 9.10
C PHE A 36 2.37 5.34 8.20
N PHE A 37 3.50 5.90 8.58
CA PHE A 37 4.27 6.81 7.74
C PHE A 37 5.60 6.14 7.39
N VAL A 38 5.87 5.90 6.11
CA VAL A 38 7.06 5.12 5.69
C VAL A 38 8.37 5.75 6.12
N GLY A 39 8.39 7.08 6.35
CA GLY A 39 9.56 7.79 6.84
C GLY A 39 9.96 7.43 8.27
N ASP A 40 9.03 6.93 9.06
CA ASP A 40 9.24 6.55 10.45
C ASP A 40 9.51 5.04 10.63
N LEU A 41 9.40 4.27 9.54
CA LEU A 41 9.52 2.82 9.61
C LEU A 41 10.95 2.36 9.29
N THR A 42 11.42 1.42 10.07
CA THR A 42 12.67 0.69 9.81
C THR A 42 12.35 -0.69 9.26
N VAL A 43 12.52 -0.85 7.94
CA VAL A 43 12.19 -2.09 7.23
C VAL A 43 13.38 -2.54 6.38
N LYS A 44 13.89 -3.74 6.62
CA LYS A 44 14.92 -4.33 5.76
C LYS A 44 14.29 -4.80 4.44
N PRO A 45 14.95 -4.61 3.29
CA PRO A 45 14.45 -5.10 2.01
C PRO A 45 14.21 -6.61 2.01
N CYS A 46 13.25 -7.07 1.20
CA CYS A 46 13.02 -8.49 0.98
C CYS A 46 14.22 -9.11 0.26
N VAL A 47 14.67 -10.27 0.75
CA VAL A 47 15.82 -11.00 0.16
C VAL A 47 15.38 -12.10 -0.80
N GLY A 48 14.11 -12.21 -1.14
CA GLY A 48 13.59 -13.16 -2.12
C GLY A 48 13.69 -14.64 -1.69
N CYS A 49 13.83 -14.94 -0.40
CA CYS A 49 14.03 -16.30 0.08
C CYS A 49 12.81 -17.22 -0.05
N MET A 50 11.64 -16.70 -0.41
CA MET A 50 10.36 -17.39 -0.64
C MET A 50 9.78 -18.17 0.56
N LYS A 51 10.48 -18.24 1.70
CA LYS A 51 10.03 -18.98 2.89
C LYS A 51 8.69 -18.53 3.45
N CYS A 52 8.32 -17.27 3.23
CA CYS A 52 7.03 -16.73 3.68
C CYS A 52 5.81 -17.37 2.98
N ARG A 53 5.97 -18.00 1.81
CA ARG A 53 4.90 -18.70 1.10
C ARG A 53 4.42 -19.92 1.89
N SER A 54 5.33 -20.72 2.40
CA SER A 54 4.99 -21.91 3.20
C SER A 54 4.71 -21.61 4.66
N LEU A 55 5.45 -20.63 5.24
CA LEU A 55 5.36 -20.33 6.67
C LEU A 55 4.27 -19.30 7.02
N GLY A 56 3.72 -18.60 6.03
CA GLY A 56 2.77 -17.51 6.25
C GLY A 56 3.35 -16.32 7.03
N ARG A 57 4.68 -16.22 7.15
CA ARG A 57 5.37 -15.12 7.86
C ARG A 57 6.76 -14.89 7.29
N CYS A 58 7.28 -13.66 7.42
CA CYS A 58 8.66 -13.37 7.06
C CYS A 58 9.62 -13.97 8.09
N VAL A 59 10.76 -14.50 7.63
CA VAL A 59 11.80 -15.11 8.47
C VAL A 59 12.94 -14.16 8.82
N LEU A 60 12.97 -12.97 8.23
CA LEU A 60 13.95 -11.95 8.61
C LEU A 60 13.72 -11.48 10.06
N PRO A 61 14.74 -10.91 10.70
CA PRO A 61 14.58 -10.34 12.05
C PRO A 61 13.37 -9.40 12.13
N ARG A 62 12.68 -9.41 13.27
CA ARG A 62 11.48 -8.61 13.48
C ARG A 62 11.79 -7.13 13.31
N ASP A 63 11.00 -6.47 12.48
CA ASP A 63 11.06 -5.04 12.15
C ASP A 63 9.65 -4.50 11.88
N ASP A 64 9.54 -3.22 11.50
CA ASP A 64 8.24 -2.60 11.22
C ASP A 64 7.48 -3.24 10.05
N GLY A 65 8.16 -3.96 9.15
CA GLY A 65 7.53 -4.74 8.10
C GLY A 65 6.63 -5.86 8.66
N HIS A 66 6.98 -6.44 9.79
CA HIS A 66 6.13 -7.44 10.47
C HIS A 66 4.91 -6.78 11.11
N ARG A 67 5.10 -5.62 11.79
CA ARG A 67 4.00 -4.86 12.39
C ARG A 67 2.98 -4.44 11.33
N PHE A 68 3.47 -3.94 10.21
CA PHE A 68 2.60 -3.56 9.09
C PHE A 68 1.84 -4.77 8.52
N ALA A 69 2.51 -5.90 8.33
CA ALA A 69 1.87 -7.12 7.84
C ALA A 69 0.79 -7.65 8.80
N GLU A 70 1.03 -7.56 10.11
CA GLU A 70 0.05 -7.91 11.15
C GLU A 70 -1.17 -6.97 11.08
N ALA A 71 -0.95 -5.66 10.93
CA ALA A 71 -2.00 -4.67 10.75
C ALA A 71 -2.84 -4.94 9.49
N LEU A 72 -2.20 -5.23 8.35
CA LEU A 72 -2.88 -5.55 7.10
C LEU A 72 -3.80 -6.76 7.22
N ARG A 73 -3.36 -7.81 7.91
CA ARG A 73 -4.19 -9.01 8.10
C ARG A 73 -5.49 -8.72 8.82
N GLY A 74 -5.44 -7.86 9.83
CA GLY A 74 -6.60 -7.46 10.62
C GLY A 74 -7.42 -6.33 10.01
N ALA A 75 -6.98 -5.74 8.90
CA ALA A 75 -7.67 -4.60 8.29
C ALA A 75 -8.93 -5.01 7.53
N ASP A 76 -9.98 -4.21 7.67
CA ASP A 76 -11.21 -4.28 6.86
C ASP A 76 -11.10 -3.42 5.60
N ALA A 77 -10.31 -2.35 5.65
CA ALA A 77 -10.04 -1.46 4.54
C ALA A 77 -8.61 -0.91 4.60
N LEU A 78 -8.11 -0.44 3.44
CA LEU A 78 -6.76 0.08 3.27
C LEU A 78 -6.81 1.43 2.54
N ALA A 79 -6.12 2.44 3.07
CA ALA A 79 -5.83 3.68 2.37
C ALA A 79 -4.32 3.79 2.13
N VAL A 80 -3.92 3.90 0.87
CA VAL A 80 -2.51 3.97 0.46
C VAL A 80 -2.25 5.25 -0.27
N GLY A 81 -1.22 5.99 0.13
CA GLY A 81 -0.76 7.15 -0.60
C GLY A 81 0.70 7.04 -1.00
N SER A 82 1.01 7.38 -2.23
CA SER A 82 2.39 7.42 -2.72
C SER A 82 2.56 8.47 -3.81
N PRO A 83 3.64 9.26 -3.79
CA PRO A 83 4.02 9.98 -5.00
C PRO A 83 4.38 8.99 -6.10
N CYS A 84 4.10 9.35 -7.34
CA CYS A 84 4.52 8.59 -8.50
C CYS A 84 5.99 8.90 -8.81
N ASN A 85 6.86 7.93 -8.57
CA ASN A 85 8.28 8.01 -8.90
C ASN A 85 8.59 7.05 -10.05
N TRP A 86 8.99 7.58 -11.21
CA TRP A 86 9.29 6.77 -12.41
C TRP A 86 8.15 5.80 -12.79
N GLY A 87 6.91 6.28 -12.74
CA GLY A 87 5.74 5.46 -13.06
C GLY A 87 5.40 4.38 -12.02
N ASN A 88 5.95 4.47 -10.81
CA ASN A 88 5.73 3.51 -9.73
C ASN A 88 5.58 4.20 -8.38
N MET A 89 5.21 3.42 -7.36
CA MET A 89 5.18 3.92 -5.98
C MET A 89 6.58 4.26 -5.48
N ASN A 90 6.67 5.06 -4.43
CA ASN A 90 7.92 5.37 -3.73
C ASN A 90 8.65 4.11 -3.29
N GLY A 91 9.99 4.12 -3.38
CA GLY A 91 10.83 2.96 -3.07
C GLY A 91 10.67 2.42 -1.65
N ALA A 92 10.54 3.28 -0.65
CA ALA A 92 10.33 2.85 0.75
C ALA A 92 8.99 2.12 0.92
N LEU A 93 7.92 2.63 0.28
CA LEU A 93 6.63 1.95 0.27
C LEU A 93 6.71 0.61 -0.46
N LYS A 94 7.45 0.54 -1.57
CA LYS A 94 7.66 -0.71 -2.30
C LYS A 94 8.38 -1.76 -1.44
N VAL A 95 9.43 -1.35 -0.72
CA VAL A 95 10.13 -2.23 0.24
C VAL A 95 9.16 -2.78 1.29
N LEU A 96 8.29 -1.93 1.84
CA LEU A 96 7.29 -2.33 2.84
C LEU A 96 6.32 -3.38 2.26
N PHE A 97 5.79 -3.16 1.06
CA PHE A 97 4.90 -4.11 0.39
C PHE A 97 5.60 -5.43 0.06
N ASP A 98 6.84 -5.38 -0.44
CA ASP A 98 7.60 -6.60 -0.74
C ASP A 98 7.86 -7.44 0.52
N ARG A 99 8.07 -6.79 1.66
CA ARG A 99 8.24 -7.46 2.96
C ARG A 99 6.93 -8.05 3.51
N SER A 100 5.80 -7.48 3.13
CA SER A 100 4.47 -7.82 3.66
C SER A 100 3.65 -8.67 2.69
N VAL A 101 4.23 -9.15 1.60
CA VAL A 101 3.54 -9.92 0.55
C VAL A 101 2.73 -11.10 1.12
N TYR A 102 3.26 -11.78 2.12
CA TYR A 102 2.62 -12.93 2.78
C TYR A 102 1.35 -12.56 3.58
N ALA A 103 1.16 -11.29 3.89
CA ALA A 103 -0.06 -10.79 4.52
C ALA A 103 -1.12 -10.39 3.49
N MET A 104 -0.74 -10.22 2.22
CA MET A 104 -1.63 -9.81 1.13
C MET A 104 -1.98 -10.95 0.20
N MET A 105 -1.07 -11.89 0.02
CA MET A 105 -1.18 -12.97 -0.93
C MET A 105 -0.74 -14.29 -0.32
N GLY A 106 -1.58 -15.30 -0.44
CA GLY A 106 -1.26 -16.70 -0.18
C GLY A 106 -0.98 -17.45 -1.49
N GLU A 107 -0.86 -18.75 -1.36
CA GLU A 107 -0.65 -19.67 -2.48
C GLU A 107 -1.66 -20.82 -2.39
N ARG A 108 -2.26 -21.17 -3.52
CA ARG A 108 -3.16 -22.32 -3.65
C ARG A 108 -2.32 -23.59 -3.80
N GLU A 109 -2.94 -24.76 -3.59
CA GLU A 109 -2.29 -26.07 -3.77
C GLU A 109 -1.66 -26.25 -5.17
N ASN A 110 -2.24 -25.63 -6.18
CA ASN A 110 -1.74 -25.64 -7.55
C ASN A 110 -0.67 -24.57 -7.85
N GLY A 111 -0.14 -23.87 -6.81
CA GLY A 111 0.88 -22.83 -6.96
C GLY A 111 0.36 -21.48 -7.42
N MET A 112 -0.94 -21.34 -7.68
CA MET A 112 -1.52 -20.06 -8.12
C MET A 112 -1.68 -19.08 -6.96
N PRO A 113 -1.46 -17.75 -7.20
CA PRO A 113 -1.67 -16.73 -6.17
C PRO A 113 -3.10 -16.75 -5.62
N LEU A 114 -3.22 -16.62 -4.29
CA LEU A 114 -4.48 -16.51 -3.58
C LEU A 114 -4.55 -15.15 -2.90
N PRO A 115 -5.38 -14.19 -3.38
CA PRO A 115 -5.60 -12.93 -2.69
C PRO A 115 -6.26 -13.15 -1.32
N LEU A 116 -5.63 -12.63 -0.25
CA LEU A 116 -6.11 -12.82 1.12
C LEU A 116 -7.17 -11.79 1.54
N HIS A 117 -7.31 -10.69 0.80
CA HIS A 117 -8.19 -9.57 1.13
C HIS A 117 -9.33 -9.39 0.11
N ARG A 118 -9.79 -10.49 -0.48
CA ARG A 118 -10.86 -10.44 -1.48
C ARG A 118 -12.13 -9.80 -0.92
N GLY A 119 -12.67 -8.79 -1.63
CA GLY A 119 -13.90 -8.09 -1.24
C GLY A 119 -13.70 -6.93 -0.26
N LYS A 120 -12.52 -6.75 0.32
CA LYS A 120 -12.21 -5.55 1.13
C LYS A 120 -12.08 -4.30 0.24
N ARG A 121 -12.17 -3.12 0.83
CA ARG A 121 -12.06 -1.84 0.13
C ARG A 121 -10.65 -1.28 0.23
N ALA A 122 -10.17 -0.65 -0.86
CA ALA A 122 -8.96 0.16 -0.81
C ALA A 122 -9.19 1.51 -1.49
N VAL A 123 -8.53 2.53 -0.95
CA VAL A 123 -8.36 3.84 -1.57
C VAL A 123 -6.87 4.00 -1.85
N VAL A 124 -6.53 4.38 -3.07
CA VAL A 124 -5.14 4.67 -3.45
C VAL A 124 -5.06 6.11 -3.90
N VAL A 125 -4.16 6.87 -3.29
CA VAL A 125 -3.91 8.28 -3.58
C VAL A 125 -2.52 8.40 -4.19
N THR A 126 -2.42 9.09 -5.31
CA THR A 126 -1.12 9.37 -5.94
C THR A 126 -1.06 10.78 -6.49
N ALA A 127 0.15 11.31 -6.57
CA ALA A 127 0.44 12.58 -7.24
C ALA A 127 1.68 12.40 -8.12
N CYS A 128 1.65 12.96 -9.32
CA CYS A 128 2.78 12.99 -10.25
C CYS A 128 3.02 14.42 -10.75
N ASN A 129 4.24 14.69 -11.21
CA ASN A 129 4.61 15.99 -11.80
C ASN A 129 4.37 16.07 -13.32
N THR A 130 3.81 15.01 -13.90
CA THR A 130 3.55 14.97 -15.33
C THR A 130 2.26 15.71 -15.63
N VAL A 131 2.32 16.69 -16.55
CA VAL A 131 1.18 17.53 -16.92
C VAL A 131 0.11 16.68 -17.61
N TRP A 132 -1.15 16.91 -17.25
CA TRP A 132 -2.30 16.35 -17.98
C TRP A 132 -2.29 16.87 -19.43
N PRO A 133 -2.57 16.05 -20.48
CA PRO A 133 -3.05 14.66 -20.43
C PRO A 133 -1.94 13.58 -20.44
N PHE A 134 -0.67 13.98 -20.42
CA PHE A 134 0.45 13.04 -20.54
C PHE A 134 0.54 12.06 -19.37
N SER A 135 0.15 12.48 -18.15
CA SER A 135 0.09 11.60 -16.99
C SER A 135 -0.80 10.38 -17.24
N VAL A 136 -1.95 10.59 -17.87
CA VAL A 136 -2.91 9.54 -18.21
C VAL A 136 -2.44 8.73 -19.44
N LEU A 137 -2.03 9.41 -20.51
CA LEU A 137 -1.62 8.76 -21.76
C LEU A 137 -0.39 7.87 -21.57
N CYS A 138 0.59 8.31 -20.78
CA CYS A 138 1.79 7.52 -20.47
C CYS A 138 1.54 6.49 -19.35
N GLY A 139 0.35 6.45 -18.73
CA GLY A 139 0.02 5.51 -17.68
C GLY A 139 0.93 5.62 -16.45
N GLN A 140 1.46 6.81 -16.16
CA GLN A 140 2.47 7.01 -15.11
C GLN A 140 1.97 6.60 -13.73
N THR A 141 0.69 6.82 -13.44
CA THR A 141 0.09 6.48 -12.14
C THR A 141 -0.23 5.00 -11.99
N ARG A 142 -0.39 4.25 -13.09
CA ARG A 142 -0.78 2.83 -13.09
C ARG A 142 0.14 1.93 -12.26
N GLY A 143 1.45 2.24 -12.20
CA GLY A 143 2.41 1.48 -11.41
C GLY A 143 2.15 1.59 -9.91
N VAL A 144 1.64 2.73 -9.43
CA VAL A 144 1.31 2.95 -8.02
C VAL A 144 0.14 2.07 -7.59
N PHE A 145 -0.86 1.90 -8.47
CA PHE A 145 -2.06 1.10 -8.19
C PHE A 145 -1.80 -0.41 -8.24
N ARG A 146 -0.84 -0.86 -9.08
CA ARG A 146 -0.63 -2.28 -9.34
C ARG A 146 -0.43 -3.13 -8.09
N ALA A 147 0.44 -2.73 -7.18
CA ALA A 147 0.74 -3.55 -6.02
C ALA A 147 -0.43 -3.64 -5.02
N PRO A 148 -1.05 -2.53 -4.56
CA PRO A 148 -2.17 -2.60 -3.62
C PRO A 148 -3.40 -3.31 -4.19
N VAL A 149 -3.66 -3.15 -5.50
CA VAL A 149 -4.90 -3.63 -6.13
C VAL A 149 -4.76 -5.04 -6.71
N SER A 150 -3.65 -5.33 -7.41
CA SER A 150 -3.49 -6.62 -8.10
C SER A 150 -3.34 -7.81 -7.16
N TYR A 151 -2.69 -7.61 -6.00
CA TYR A 151 -2.45 -8.69 -5.05
C TYR A 151 -3.59 -8.89 -4.06
N THR A 152 -4.43 -7.89 -3.87
CA THR A 152 -5.51 -7.95 -2.89
C THR A 152 -6.88 -8.17 -3.53
N HIS A 153 -7.04 -7.98 -4.86
CA HIS A 153 -8.34 -7.85 -5.53
C HIS A 153 -9.29 -6.92 -4.77
N LEU A 154 -8.74 -5.87 -4.16
CA LEU A 154 -9.52 -4.83 -3.55
C LEU A 154 -10.27 -4.09 -4.67
N ARG A 155 -11.54 -3.77 -4.45
CA ARG A 155 -12.21 -2.77 -5.30
C ARG A 155 -11.57 -1.42 -4.98
N ALA A 156 -10.65 -0.96 -5.83
CA ALA A 156 -10.06 0.36 -5.70
C ALA A 156 -11.05 1.40 -6.22
N HIS A 157 -11.28 2.44 -5.43
CA HIS A 157 -11.77 3.71 -5.93
C HIS A 157 -10.55 4.55 -6.26
N GLU A 158 -10.34 4.81 -7.55
CA GLU A 158 -9.26 5.66 -8.01
C GLU A 158 -9.67 7.12 -7.81
N THR A 159 -8.88 7.86 -7.06
CA THR A 159 -8.98 9.31 -6.97
C THR A 159 -7.65 9.86 -7.46
N GLU A 160 -7.64 10.36 -8.68
CA GLU A 160 -6.49 11.05 -9.26
C GLU A 160 -6.69 12.55 -9.01
N ALA A 161 -5.74 13.16 -8.32
CA ALA A 161 -5.68 14.61 -8.19
C ALA A 161 -4.54 15.12 -9.05
N ASP A 162 -4.89 15.74 -10.17
CA ASP A 162 -3.95 16.49 -10.98
C ASP A 162 -3.71 17.85 -10.31
N LEU A 163 -2.47 18.08 -9.91
CA LEU A 163 -2.01 19.40 -9.47
C LEU A 163 -1.39 20.11 -10.66
N VAL A 164 -2.05 21.17 -11.08
CA VAL A 164 -1.50 22.18 -11.99
C VAL A 164 -0.60 23.14 -11.23
#